data_21a3aca18e7431181f69f860ad9c408f
#
_entry.id   21a3aca18e7431181f69f860ad9c408f
#
_cell.length_a   1.000
_cell.length_b   1.000
_cell.length_c   1.000
_cell.angle_alpha   90.00
_cell.angle_beta   90.00
_cell.angle_gamma   90.00
#
_symmetry.space_group_name_H-M   'P 1'
#
loop_
_entity.id
_entity.type
_entity.pdbx_description
1 polymer ?
#
loop_
_entity_poly.entity_id
_entity_poly.type
_entity_poly.pdbx_seq_one_letter_code
_entity_poly.pdbx_strand_id
1 'polypeptide(L)'
;MGSNNNTLVKLKNVGYHQNDKWLVKGVSLEVEKGKIVTLIGPNGSGKSTTAKIALGIYKKIEGEVEKYTNKVGYVPQKVSIDWTLPLRVNDFMVLTENLKDDAINEALSLTGVVHLKNKNLGNLSG
;
A
#
# COMPACT_ATOMS: atom_id res chain seq x y z
N MET A 1 25.12 10.61 -13.62
CA MET A 1 24.67 9.23 -13.56
C MET A 1 23.17 9.26 -13.68
N GLY A 2 22.64 8.78 -14.77
CA GLY A 2 21.22 8.91 -15.08
C GLY A 2 20.35 8.24 -14.04
N SER A 3 19.47 8.99 -13.39
CA SER A 3 18.28 8.43 -12.81
C SER A 3 17.58 7.68 -13.94
N ASN A 4 17.53 6.35 -13.85
CA ASN A 4 16.69 5.57 -14.74
C ASN A 4 15.29 6.14 -14.62
N ASN A 5 14.74 6.69 -15.70
CA ASN A 5 13.39 7.28 -15.75
C ASN A 5 12.27 6.29 -15.38
N ASN A 6 12.63 5.08 -14.98
CA ASN A 6 11.74 3.98 -14.63
C ASN A 6 11.64 3.69 -13.13
N THR A 7 12.53 4.23 -12.29
CA THR A 7 12.48 4.00 -10.84
C THR A 7 11.28 4.74 -10.24
N LEU A 8 10.47 4.03 -9.49
CA LEU A 8 9.34 4.58 -8.74
C LEU A 8 9.69 4.85 -7.28
N VAL A 9 10.42 3.93 -6.65
CA VAL A 9 10.88 4.03 -5.26
C VAL A 9 12.24 3.36 -5.14
N LYS A 10 13.13 3.99 -4.37
CA LYS A 10 14.45 3.42 -4.05
C LYS A 10 14.76 3.62 -2.58
N LEU A 11 15.14 2.55 -1.93
CA LEU A 11 15.65 2.51 -0.56
C LEU A 11 17.14 2.21 -0.58
N LYS A 12 17.94 2.97 0.19
CA LYS A 12 19.37 2.76 0.34
C LYS A 12 19.72 2.67 1.83
N ASN A 13 20.17 1.50 2.26
CA ASN A 13 20.58 1.21 3.63
C ASN A 13 19.57 1.69 4.69
N VAL A 14 18.29 1.49 4.41
CA VAL A 14 17.21 2.01 5.24
C VAL A 14 17.11 1.21 6.53
N GLY A 15 16.98 1.93 7.64
CA GLY A 15 16.72 1.38 8.96
C GLY A 15 15.52 2.03 9.63
N TYR A 16 14.83 1.24 10.45
CA TYR A 16 13.71 1.66 11.28
C TYR A 16 13.71 0.89 12.58
N HIS A 17 13.66 1.60 13.69
CA HIS A 17 13.48 0.99 15.01
C HIS A 17 12.26 1.58 15.74
N GLN A 18 11.72 0.82 16.63
CA GLN A 18 10.63 1.21 17.53
C GLN A 18 10.87 0.59 18.89
N ASN A 19 10.69 1.36 19.96
CA ASN A 19 10.92 0.91 21.35
C ASN A 19 12.30 0.24 21.51
N ASP A 20 13.35 0.93 21.07
CA ASP A 20 14.76 0.48 21.13
C ASP A 20 15.07 -0.85 20.41
N LYS A 21 14.13 -1.34 19.61
CA LYS A 21 14.31 -2.54 18.79
C LYS A 21 14.32 -2.21 17.31
N TRP A 22 15.35 -2.67 16.62
CA TRP A 22 15.40 -2.59 15.15
C TRP A 22 14.37 -3.54 14.54
N LEU A 23 13.43 -2.98 13.78
CA LEU A 23 12.48 -3.74 12.98
C LEU A 23 12.99 -3.97 11.56
N VAL A 24 13.78 -3.01 11.05
CA VAL A 24 14.44 -3.08 9.75
C VAL A 24 15.81 -2.43 9.90
N LYS A 25 16.85 -3.02 9.30
CA LYS A 25 18.21 -2.46 9.31
C LYS A 25 18.93 -2.77 8.01
N GLY A 26 19.51 -1.71 7.41
CA GLY A 26 20.37 -1.84 6.24
C GLY A 26 19.67 -2.37 4.98
N VAL A 27 18.35 -2.12 4.82
CA VAL A 27 17.60 -2.60 3.66
C VAL A 27 17.79 -1.68 2.47
N SER A 28 18.19 -2.29 1.35
CA SER A 28 18.26 -1.62 0.04
C SER A 28 17.40 -2.37 -0.97
N LEU A 29 16.54 -1.64 -1.67
CA LEU A 29 15.71 -2.19 -2.75
C LEU A 29 15.32 -1.08 -3.71
N GLU A 30 14.96 -1.48 -4.91
CA GLU A 30 14.46 -0.57 -5.93
C GLU A 30 13.22 -1.16 -6.60
N VAL A 31 12.21 -0.31 -6.79
CA VAL A 31 10.97 -0.65 -7.48
C VAL A 31 10.88 0.16 -8.76
N GLU A 32 10.87 -0.52 -9.89
CA GLU A 32 10.76 0.08 -11.21
C GLU A 32 9.35 -0.04 -11.77
N LYS A 33 9.00 0.87 -12.66
CA LYS A 33 7.72 0.84 -13.39
C LYS A 33 7.54 -0.48 -14.14
N GLY A 34 6.37 -1.11 -13.99
CA GLY A 34 6.03 -2.38 -14.63
C GLY A 34 6.71 -3.60 -14.02
N LYS A 35 7.41 -3.47 -12.90
CA LYS A 35 8.04 -4.58 -12.19
C LYS A 35 7.28 -4.93 -10.91
N ILE A 36 7.36 -6.19 -10.53
CA ILE A 36 6.86 -6.71 -9.25
C ILE A 36 8.07 -7.00 -8.36
N VAL A 37 8.06 -6.44 -7.17
CA VAL A 37 9.07 -6.73 -6.13
C VAL A 37 8.40 -7.48 -5.00
N THR A 38 8.96 -8.64 -4.64
CA THR A 38 8.42 -9.50 -3.57
C THR A 38 9.37 -9.51 -2.38
N LEU A 39 8.82 -9.28 -1.19
CA LEU A 39 9.54 -9.40 0.07
C LEU A 39 9.23 -10.75 0.70
N ILE A 40 10.25 -11.60 0.85
CA ILE A 40 10.11 -12.96 1.39
C ILE A 40 10.90 -13.06 2.69
N GLY A 41 10.34 -13.76 3.66
CA GLY A 41 10.98 -14.00 4.95
C GLY A 41 9.98 -14.43 6.02
N PRO A 42 10.44 -14.90 7.18
CA PRO A 42 9.60 -15.30 8.30
C PRO A 42 8.84 -14.10 8.90
N ASN A 43 7.82 -14.41 9.70
CA ASN A 43 7.12 -13.38 10.47
C ASN A 43 8.08 -12.67 11.42
N GLY A 44 7.98 -11.34 11.51
CA GLY A 44 8.88 -10.52 12.32
C GLY A 44 10.20 -10.15 11.64
N SER A 45 10.41 -10.50 10.36
CA SER A 45 11.62 -10.13 9.60
C SER A 45 11.62 -8.70 9.05
N GLY A 46 10.55 -7.92 9.28
CA GLY A 46 10.48 -6.52 8.86
C GLY A 46 9.88 -6.29 7.45
N LYS A 47 9.28 -7.30 6.81
CA LYS A 47 8.68 -7.17 5.46
C LYS A 47 7.64 -6.06 5.38
N SER A 48 6.64 -6.11 6.27
CA SER A 48 5.57 -5.11 6.30
C SER A 48 6.08 -3.72 6.65
N THR A 49 7.06 -3.62 7.54
CA THR A 49 7.71 -2.36 7.91
C THR A 49 8.47 -1.78 6.73
N THR A 50 9.23 -2.61 6.01
CA THR A 50 9.95 -2.20 4.79
C THR A 50 8.98 -1.67 3.72
N ALA A 51 7.88 -2.37 3.46
CA ALA A 51 6.85 -1.92 2.53
C ALA A 51 6.24 -0.57 2.97
N LYS A 52 5.92 -0.40 4.24
CA LYS A 52 5.37 0.87 4.78
C LYS A 52 6.36 2.03 4.68
N ILE A 53 7.66 1.77 4.82
CA ILE A 53 8.70 2.79 4.60
C ILE A 53 8.77 3.16 3.12
N ALA A 54 8.79 2.19 2.22
CA ALA A 54 8.81 2.41 0.78
C ALA A 54 7.60 3.25 0.30
N LEU A 55 6.43 3.03 0.89
CA LEU A 55 5.20 3.77 0.62
C LEU A 55 5.16 5.16 1.28
N GLY A 56 6.06 5.45 2.22
CA GLY A 56 6.08 6.70 2.97
C GLY A 56 5.10 6.75 4.14
N ILE A 57 4.54 5.62 4.55
CA ILE A 57 3.67 5.49 5.73
C ILE A 57 4.51 5.61 7.01
N TYR A 58 5.67 4.95 7.04
CA TYR A 58 6.64 5.10 8.12
C TYR A 58 7.82 5.94 7.66
N LYS A 59 8.26 6.85 8.51
CA LYS A 59 9.48 7.64 8.27
C LYS A 59 10.70 6.79 8.64
N LYS A 60 11.67 6.74 7.74
CA LYS A 60 12.96 6.12 8.01
C LYS A 60 13.66 6.79 9.20
N ILE A 61 14.53 6.05 9.89
CA ILE A 61 15.43 6.57 10.91
C ILE A 61 16.85 6.70 10.34
N GLU A 62 17.28 5.74 9.52
CA GLU A 62 18.57 5.79 8.82
C GLU A 62 18.39 5.50 7.33
N GLY A 63 19.43 5.79 6.55
CA GLY A 63 19.48 5.56 5.12
C GLY A 63 18.76 6.61 4.30
N GLU A 64 18.49 6.30 3.06
CA GLU A 64 17.82 7.20 2.11
C GLU A 64 16.60 6.52 1.49
N VAL A 65 15.54 7.29 1.30
CA VAL A 65 14.34 6.90 0.55
C VAL A 65 14.09 7.93 -0.54
N GLU A 66 14.20 7.49 -1.78
CA GLU A 66 13.88 8.28 -2.95
C GLU A 66 12.53 7.82 -3.51
N LYS A 67 11.59 8.74 -3.69
CA LYS A 67 10.25 8.43 -4.18
C LYS A 67 9.92 9.33 -5.36
N TYR A 68 9.67 8.73 -6.51
CA TYR A 68 9.42 9.40 -7.79
C TYR A 68 7.96 9.32 -8.25
N THR A 69 7.07 8.81 -7.42
CA THR A 69 5.64 8.75 -7.70
C THR A 69 4.80 9.16 -6.49
N ASN A 70 3.70 9.85 -6.76
CA ASN A 70 2.68 10.17 -5.75
C ASN A 70 1.47 9.23 -5.84
N LYS A 71 1.43 8.37 -6.87
CA LYS A 71 0.36 7.37 -7.03
C LYS A 71 0.72 6.12 -6.25
N VAL A 72 0.13 5.97 -5.08
CA VAL A 72 0.40 4.86 -4.16
C VAL A 72 -0.91 4.28 -3.67
N GLY A 73 -1.06 2.97 -3.78
CA GLY A 73 -2.13 2.21 -3.13
C GLY A 73 -1.53 1.26 -2.09
N TYR A 74 -2.19 1.11 -0.97
CA TYR A 74 -1.79 0.19 0.08
C TYR A 74 -2.97 -0.68 0.50
N VAL A 75 -2.81 -1.98 0.39
CA VAL A 75 -3.77 -2.97 0.89
C VAL A 75 -3.17 -3.64 2.12
N PRO A 76 -3.68 -3.37 3.33
CA PRO A 76 -3.17 -3.99 4.55
C PRO A 76 -3.56 -5.46 4.64
N GLN A 77 -2.80 -6.25 5.40
CA GLN A 77 -3.10 -7.66 5.66
C GLN A 77 -4.44 -7.85 6.38
N LYS A 78 -4.78 -6.92 7.27
CA LYS A 78 -6.07 -6.87 7.96
C LYS A 78 -6.67 -5.48 7.78
N VAL A 79 -7.89 -5.42 7.31
CA VAL A 79 -8.67 -4.19 7.23
C VAL A 79 -9.53 -4.13 8.48
N SER A 80 -9.27 -3.14 9.33
CA SER A 80 -10.10 -2.87 10.50
C SER A 80 -11.27 -1.99 10.08
N ILE A 81 -12.34 -2.62 9.62
CA ILE A 81 -13.60 -1.94 9.33
C ILE A 81 -14.59 -2.33 10.43
N ASP A 82 -15.31 -1.33 10.95
CA ASP A 82 -16.48 -1.61 11.78
C ASP A 82 -17.62 -2.09 10.89
N TRP A 83 -17.78 -3.40 10.81
CA TRP A 83 -18.79 -4.07 10.00
C TRP A 83 -20.24 -3.78 10.45
N THR A 84 -20.43 -3.11 11.58
CA THR A 84 -21.75 -2.65 12.03
C THR A 84 -22.21 -1.40 11.31
N LEU A 85 -21.31 -0.66 10.67
CA LEU A 85 -21.63 0.51 9.88
C LEU A 85 -22.35 0.10 8.59
N PRO A 86 -23.49 0.75 8.25
CA PRO A 86 -24.27 0.44 7.05
C PRO A 86 -23.62 1.07 5.80
N LEU A 87 -22.40 0.67 5.48
CA LEU A 87 -21.64 1.14 4.33
C LEU A 87 -21.81 0.21 3.13
N ARG A 88 -22.21 0.75 2.00
CA ARG A 88 -22.16 0.07 0.71
C ARG A 88 -20.75 0.13 0.13
N VAL A 89 -20.44 -0.76 -0.80
CA VAL A 89 -19.17 -0.73 -1.54
C VAL A 89 -18.92 0.65 -2.15
N ASN A 90 -19.93 1.25 -2.78
CA ASN A 90 -19.80 2.58 -3.37
C ASN A 90 -19.48 3.67 -2.33
N ASP A 91 -20.10 3.61 -1.16
CA ASP A 91 -19.85 4.59 -0.08
C ASP A 91 -18.42 4.46 0.44
N PHE A 92 -17.91 3.24 0.56
CA PHE A 92 -16.54 2.97 0.96
C PHE A 92 -15.50 3.49 -0.06
N MET A 93 -15.79 3.35 -1.36
CA MET A 93 -14.88 3.80 -2.43
C MET A 93 -14.64 5.31 -2.42
N VAL A 94 -15.59 6.11 -1.92
CA VAL A 94 -15.46 7.58 -1.86
C VAL A 94 -14.86 8.09 -0.55
N LEU A 95 -14.65 7.25 0.46
CA LEU A 95 -14.15 7.68 1.78
C LEU A 95 -12.71 8.22 1.74
N THR A 96 -11.89 7.73 0.85
CA THR A 96 -10.47 8.08 0.80
C THR A 96 -10.17 9.21 -0.17
N GLU A 97 -10.95 9.31 -1.24
CA GLU A 97 -10.80 10.33 -2.27
C GLU A 97 -12.18 10.65 -2.87
N ASN A 98 -12.34 11.87 -3.37
CA ASN A 98 -13.54 12.30 -4.07
C ASN A 98 -13.57 11.71 -5.49
N LEU A 99 -13.72 10.38 -5.57
CA LEU A 99 -13.76 9.67 -6.84
C LEU A 99 -15.06 9.93 -7.59
N LYS A 100 -14.93 10.16 -8.90
CA LYS A 100 -16.09 10.22 -9.79
C LYS A 100 -16.66 8.81 -10.02
N ASP A 101 -17.93 8.74 -10.31
CA ASP A 101 -18.65 7.48 -10.51
C ASP A 101 -18.03 6.59 -11.62
N ASP A 102 -17.53 7.21 -12.69
CA ASP A 102 -16.84 6.50 -13.78
C ASP A 102 -15.56 5.80 -13.28
N ALA A 103 -14.76 6.46 -12.44
CA ALA A 103 -13.55 5.88 -11.88
C ALA A 103 -13.87 4.71 -10.92
N ILE A 104 -14.93 4.83 -10.14
CA ILE A 104 -15.42 3.76 -9.27
C ILE A 104 -15.87 2.56 -10.10
N ASN A 105 -16.66 2.79 -11.14
CA ASN A 105 -17.15 1.73 -12.01
C ASN A 105 -16.00 1.04 -12.74
N GLU A 106 -15.00 1.79 -13.21
CA GLU A 106 -13.80 1.24 -13.83
C GLU A 106 -13.03 0.33 -12.85
N ALA A 107 -12.77 0.80 -11.64
CA ALA A 107 -12.06 0.03 -10.62
C ALA A 107 -12.80 -1.27 -10.24
N LEU A 108 -14.12 -1.19 -10.05
CA LEU A 108 -14.96 -2.35 -9.75
C LEU A 108 -15.05 -3.33 -10.94
N SER A 109 -15.02 -2.81 -12.17
CA SER A 109 -15.00 -3.62 -13.38
C SER A 109 -13.69 -4.38 -13.53
N LEU A 110 -12.56 -3.71 -13.33
CA LEU A 110 -11.22 -4.32 -13.37
C LEU A 110 -11.05 -5.46 -12.35
N THR A 111 -11.74 -5.37 -11.23
CA THR A 111 -11.72 -6.38 -10.18
C THR A 111 -12.87 -7.39 -10.27
N GLY A 112 -13.77 -7.23 -11.25
CA GLY A 112 -14.89 -8.16 -11.50
C GLY A 112 -16.03 -8.07 -10.48
N VAL A 113 -16.13 -6.96 -9.72
CA VAL A 113 -17.09 -6.83 -8.60
C VAL A 113 -18.11 -5.69 -8.78
N VAL A 114 -18.34 -5.22 -10.00
CA VAL A 114 -19.34 -4.16 -10.28
C VAL A 114 -20.72 -4.50 -9.72
N HIS A 115 -21.13 -5.77 -9.80
CA HIS A 115 -22.41 -6.25 -9.29
C HIS A 115 -22.58 -6.10 -7.77
N LEU A 116 -21.49 -5.85 -7.04
CA LEU A 116 -21.48 -5.62 -5.59
C LEU A 116 -21.54 -4.14 -5.20
N LYS A 117 -21.51 -3.22 -6.16
CA LYS A 117 -21.41 -1.76 -5.94
C LYS A 117 -22.37 -1.23 -4.88
N ASN A 118 -23.62 -1.71 -4.89
CA ASN A 118 -24.66 -1.27 -3.97
C ASN A 118 -24.90 -2.23 -2.79
N LYS A 119 -24.09 -3.27 -2.66
CA LYS A 119 -24.16 -4.21 -1.53
C LYS A 119 -23.52 -3.62 -0.29
N ASN A 120 -24.08 -3.94 0.88
CA ASN A 120 -23.47 -3.58 2.16
C ASN A 120 -22.19 -4.39 2.36
N LEU A 121 -21.12 -3.71 2.78
CA LEU A 121 -19.81 -4.35 3.04
C LEU A 121 -19.89 -5.45 4.09
N GLY A 122 -20.71 -5.27 5.12
CA GLY A 122 -20.91 -6.28 6.17
C GLY A 122 -21.51 -7.60 5.69
N ASN A 123 -22.12 -7.62 4.50
CA ASN A 123 -22.72 -8.81 3.90
C ASN A 123 -21.79 -9.50 2.89
N LEU A 124 -20.60 -9.00 2.67
CA LEU A 124 -19.63 -9.59 1.78
C LEU A 124 -18.80 -10.63 2.53
N SER A 125 -18.60 -11.80 1.91
CA SER A 125 -17.61 -12.77 2.39
C SER A 125 -16.20 -12.23 2.17
N GLY A 126 -15.34 -12.37 3.15
CA GLY A 126 -13.95 -11.96 3.10
C GLY A 126 -13.09 -12.72 2.11
#